data_9a9e571a21b76272b2235ffd16d4aa4f
#
_entry.id   9a9e571a21b76272b2235ffd16d4aa4f
#
_cell.length_a   1.000
_cell.length_b   1.000
_cell.length_c   1.000
_cell.angle_alpha   90.00
_cell.angle_beta   90.00
_cell.angle_gamma   90.00
#
_symmetry.space_group_name_H-M   'P 1'
#
loop_
_entity.id
_entity.type
_entity.pdbx_description
1 polymer ?
#
loop_
_entity_poly.entity_id
_entity_poly.type
_entity_poly.pdbx_seq_one_letter_code
_entity_poly.pdbx_strand_id
1 'polypeptide(L)'
;LTDADTEIIWVAFGNPTRNTGRFRECFAGGKFAHQWHSLQIDSRTVRITNKRRLQNWIDAYGLDSDFVRVRVLGQFPRKGLMEFFSAAEIDEAMTREVHIDRSDPLAVGVDVARFGMNSSVLFPRKGRDARTIDRQKYNGLSTVELTDRVVDFNNQYRPDGIMVDGGGVGGGVVDNIRNRRLHCFEIQFGGKD
;
A
#
# COMPACT_ATOMS: atom_id res chain seq x y z
N LEU A 1 -10.75 0.09 -34.70
CA LEU A 1 -12.22 -0.12 -34.80
C LEU A 1 -12.98 1.18 -35.14
N THR A 2 -12.32 2.20 -35.58
CA THR A 2 -12.92 3.46 -35.98
C THR A 2 -12.54 3.72 -37.42
N ASP A 3 -13.51 3.62 -38.30
CA ASP A 3 -13.38 4.13 -39.66
C ASP A 3 -13.32 5.66 -39.59
N ALA A 4 -12.43 6.29 -40.32
CA ALA A 4 -12.19 7.73 -40.24
C ALA A 4 -13.43 8.57 -40.56
N ASP A 5 -14.42 7.96 -41.18
CA ASP A 5 -15.68 8.61 -41.64
C ASP A 5 -16.86 8.40 -40.66
N THR A 6 -16.67 7.72 -39.52
CA THR A 6 -17.76 7.45 -38.57
C THR A 6 -17.54 8.20 -37.26
N GLU A 7 -18.47 9.09 -36.93
CA GLU A 7 -18.52 9.74 -35.63
C GLU A 7 -18.94 8.76 -34.57
N ILE A 8 -18.07 8.51 -33.57
CA ILE A 8 -18.34 7.60 -32.47
C ILE A 8 -18.32 8.39 -31.15
N ILE A 9 -19.43 8.32 -30.42
CA ILE A 9 -19.54 8.92 -29.08
C ILE A 9 -19.39 7.81 -28.04
N TRP A 10 -18.42 7.96 -27.14
CA TRP A 10 -18.23 7.07 -26.01
C TRP A 10 -18.82 7.70 -24.76
N VAL A 11 -19.66 6.95 -24.06
CA VAL A 11 -20.28 7.39 -22.82
C VAL A 11 -19.98 6.38 -21.74
N ALA A 12 -19.46 6.85 -20.58
CA ALA A 12 -19.15 6.02 -19.44
C ALA A 12 -19.86 6.54 -18.19
N PHE A 13 -20.58 5.68 -17.50
CA PHE A 13 -21.27 5.98 -16.26
C PHE A 13 -20.74 5.11 -15.13
N GLY A 14 -20.61 5.65 -13.93
CA GLY A 14 -20.23 4.89 -12.78
C GLY A 14 -20.11 5.70 -11.50
N ASN A 15 -20.14 5.00 -10.37
CA ASN A 15 -19.73 5.59 -9.11
C ASN A 15 -18.19 5.63 -9.08
N PRO A 16 -17.58 6.74 -8.67
CA PRO A 16 -16.13 6.90 -8.61
C PRO A 16 -15.54 6.15 -7.38
N THR A 17 -15.58 4.82 -7.42
CA THR A 17 -15.21 3.97 -6.27
C THR A 17 -13.71 3.85 -6.02
N ARG A 18 -12.88 4.27 -6.98
CA ARG A 18 -11.41 4.21 -6.88
C ARG A 18 -10.82 5.53 -7.34
N ASN A 19 -9.80 6.01 -6.63
CA ASN A 19 -9.02 7.20 -6.97
C ASN A 19 -7.94 6.93 -8.02
N THR A 20 -7.85 5.71 -8.53
CA THR A 20 -6.91 5.25 -9.56
C THR A 20 -7.63 4.50 -10.68
N GLY A 21 -6.92 4.28 -11.79
CA GLY A 21 -7.40 3.52 -12.93
C GLY A 21 -8.05 4.36 -14.01
N ARG A 22 -8.41 3.69 -15.13
CA ARG A 22 -8.84 4.35 -16.38
C ARG A 22 -9.98 5.34 -16.21
N PHE A 23 -10.99 5.01 -15.41
CA PHE A 23 -12.14 5.91 -15.17
C PHE A 23 -11.69 7.20 -14.46
N ARG A 24 -10.81 7.10 -13.44
CA ARG A 24 -10.25 8.27 -12.75
C ARG A 24 -9.41 9.15 -13.68
N GLU A 25 -8.66 8.53 -14.59
CA GLU A 25 -7.80 9.25 -15.54
C GLU A 25 -8.56 10.08 -16.57
N CYS A 26 -9.86 9.86 -16.74
CA CYS A 26 -10.72 10.65 -17.61
C CYS A 26 -11.23 11.96 -16.96
N PHE A 27 -11.00 12.16 -15.66
CA PHE A 27 -11.41 13.36 -14.92
C PHE A 27 -10.23 14.32 -14.69
N ALA A 28 -10.55 15.54 -14.23
CA ALA A 28 -9.57 16.60 -13.99
C ALA A 28 -8.32 16.11 -13.22
N GLY A 29 -7.15 16.43 -13.71
CA GLY A 29 -5.85 15.95 -13.20
C GLY A 29 -5.46 14.55 -13.67
N GLY A 30 -6.31 13.85 -14.43
CA GLY A 30 -5.99 12.55 -15.00
C GLY A 30 -5.37 12.63 -16.40
N LYS A 31 -4.68 11.56 -16.81
CA LYS A 31 -3.92 11.47 -18.06
C LYS A 31 -4.76 11.75 -19.32
N PHE A 32 -6.03 11.34 -19.30
CA PHE A 32 -6.92 11.43 -20.45
C PHE A 32 -8.00 12.50 -20.29
N ALA A 33 -7.93 13.37 -19.26
CA ALA A 33 -8.93 14.39 -18.99
C ALA A 33 -9.24 15.32 -20.19
N HIS A 34 -8.22 15.60 -21.02
CA HIS A 34 -8.37 16.44 -22.22
C HIS A 34 -9.19 15.81 -23.35
N GLN A 35 -9.43 14.48 -23.30
CA GLN A 35 -10.21 13.74 -24.30
C GLN A 35 -11.67 13.50 -23.86
N TRP A 36 -12.03 13.86 -22.63
CA TRP A 36 -13.31 13.54 -22.05
C TRP A 36 -14.04 14.78 -21.53
N HIS A 37 -15.32 14.86 -21.81
CA HIS A 37 -16.20 15.76 -21.09
C HIS A 37 -16.73 15.06 -19.85
N SER A 38 -16.21 15.42 -18.68
CA SER A 38 -16.54 14.76 -17.41
C SER A 38 -17.58 15.55 -16.62
N LEU A 39 -18.58 14.85 -16.10
CA LEU A 39 -19.64 15.40 -15.27
C LEU A 39 -19.65 14.72 -13.91
N GLN A 40 -19.63 15.52 -12.83
CA GLN A 40 -19.90 15.07 -11.48
C GLN A 40 -21.36 15.35 -11.13
N ILE A 41 -22.07 14.35 -10.63
CA ILE A 41 -23.49 14.47 -10.27
C ILE A 41 -23.64 14.26 -8.76
N ASP A 42 -24.07 15.29 -8.05
CA ASP A 42 -24.47 15.18 -6.66
C ASP A 42 -25.90 14.65 -6.59
N SER A 43 -26.08 13.46 -6.02
CA SER A 43 -27.37 12.80 -5.91
C SER A 43 -28.41 13.62 -5.12
N ARG A 44 -27.98 14.55 -4.27
CA ARG A 44 -28.87 15.43 -3.51
C ARG A 44 -29.61 16.43 -4.41
N THR A 45 -29.04 16.79 -5.55
CA THR A 45 -29.64 17.74 -6.52
C THR A 45 -30.53 17.05 -7.55
N VAL A 46 -30.40 15.73 -7.71
CA VAL A 46 -31.14 14.97 -8.73
C VAL A 46 -32.57 14.71 -8.25
N ARG A 47 -33.57 15.02 -9.09
CA ARG A 47 -35.00 14.95 -8.74
C ARG A 47 -35.50 13.54 -8.38
N ILE A 48 -35.03 12.50 -9.07
CA ILE A 48 -35.52 11.11 -8.94
C ILE A 48 -34.91 10.36 -7.75
N THR A 49 -33.93 10.95 -7.01
CA THR A 49 -33.26 10.25 -5.90
C THR A 49 -34.10 10.31 -4.62
N ASN A 50 -33.96 9.27 -3.80
CA ASN A 50 -34.60 9.22 -2.47
C ASN A 50 -33.80 10.07 -1.46
N LYS A 51 -34.24 11.30 -1.25
CA LYS A 51 -33.59 12.29 -0.38
C LYS A 51 -33.46 11.81 1.06
N ARG A 52 -34.49 11.13 1.59
CA ARG A 52 -34.49 10.58 2.95
C ARG A 52 -33.38 9.54 3.11
N ARG A 53 -33.21 8.66 2.14
CA ARG A 53 -32.13 7.65 2.17
C ARG A 53 -30.76 8.28 2.10
N LEU A 54 -30.59 9.31 1.27
CA LEU A 54 -29.33 10.03 1.17
C LEU A 54 -28.98 10.73 2.48
N GLN A 55 -29.98 11.37 3.15
CA GLN A 55 -29.79 12.01 4.43
C GLN A 55 -29.39 10.99 5.51
N ASN A 56 -30.07 9.85 5.58
CA ASN A 56 -29.72 8.78 6.53
C ASN A 56 -28.27 8.31 6.35
N TRP A 57 -27.75 8.25 5.13
CA TRP A 57 -26.34 7.90 4.90
C TRP A 57 -25.41 9.01 5.36
N ILE A 58 -25.76 10.27 5.15
CA ILE A 58 -24.95 11.41 5.62
C ILE A 58 -24.91 11.41 7.15
N ASP A 59 -26.03 11.16 7.80
CA ASP A 59 -26.13 11.15 9.27
C ASP A 59 -25.36 9.96 9.88
N ALA A 60 -25.40 8.79 9.21
CA ALA A 60 -24.73 7.58 9.68
C ALA A 60 -23.21 7.58 9.45
N TYR A 61 -22.74 8.10 8.33
CA TYR A 61 -21.34 7.99 7.92
C TYR A 61 -20.56 9.31 7.93
N GLY A 62 -21.28 10.44 8.08
CA GLY A 62 -20.71 11.78 7.96
C GLY A 62 -20.58 12.26 6.52
N LEU A 63 -20.84 13.55 6.31
CA LEU A 63 -20.84 14.19 4.97
C LEU A 63 -19.48 14.02 4.26
N ASP A 64 -18.40 14.01 5.01
CA ASP A 64 -17.02 14.02 4.50
C ASP A 64 -16.42 12.61 4.40
N SER A 65 -17.18 11.57 4.73
CA SER A 65 -16.73 10.18 4.58
C SER A 65 -16.59 9.78 3.11
N ASP A 66 -15.65 8.90 2.80
CA ASP A 66 -15.47 8.40 1.44
C ASP A 66 -16.72 7.65 0.92
N PHE A 67 -17.49 7.03 1.82
CA PHE A 67 -18.77 6.43 1.45
C PHE A 67 -19.74 7.47 0.90
N VAL A 68 -19.94 8.59 1.60
CA VAL A 68 -20.85 9.68 1.19
C VAL A 68 -20.29 10.41 -0.02
N ARG A 69 -18.99 10.66 -0.09
CA ARG A 69 -18.33 11.25 -1.27
C ARG A 69 -18.66 10.46 -2.54
N VAL A 70 -18.48 9.15 -2.52
CA VAL A 70 -18.69 8.28 -3.68
C VAL A 70 -20.18 8.08 -3.99
N ARG A 71 -21.00 7.78 -2.97
CA ARG A 71 -22.38 7.32 -3.17
C ARG A 71 -23.41 8.45 -3.23
N VAL A 72 -23.10 9.60 -2.66
CA VAL A 72 -24.00 10.75 -2.58
C VAL A 72 -23.50 11.91 -3.42
N LEU A 73 -22.24 12.31 -3.24
CA LEU A 73 -21.69 13.50 -3.87
C LEU A 73 -21.11 13.24 -5.27
N GLY A 74 -20.97 11.98 -5.69
CA GLY A 74 -20.35 11.62 -6.96
C GLY A 74 -18.87 12.03 -7.04
N GLN A 75 -18.18 12.10 -5.92
CA GLN A 75 -16.78 12.47 -5.81
C GLN A 75 -15.90 11.23 -5.66
N PHE A 76 -14.68 11.30 -6.17
CA PHE A 76 -13.70 10.27 -5.92
C PHE A 76 -13.35 10.19 -4.43
N PRO A 77 -13.11 8.99 -3.88
CA PRO A 77 -12.70 8.83 -2.50
C PRO A 77 -11.32 9.44 -2.30
N ARG A 78 -11.03 9.89 -1.08
CA ARG A 78 -9.68 10.33 -0.71
C ARG A 78 -8.74 9.15 -0.55
N LYS A 79 -9.29 8.05 0.00
CA LYS A 79 -8.60 6.75 0.10
C LYS A 79 -9.21 5.81 -0.92
N GLY A 80 -8.42 4.96 -1.55
CA GLY A 80 -8.95 3.81 -2.29
C GLY A 80 -9.75 2.93 -1.33
N LEU A 81 -10.83 2.28 -1.79
CA LEU A 81 -11.68 1.41 -0.95
C LEU A 81 -10.92 0.30 -0.22
N MET A 82 -9.67 0.03 -0.65
CA MET A 82 -8.75 -0.96 -0.08
C MET A 82 -7.46 -0.32 0.46
N GLU A 83 -7.36 1.01 0.49
CA GLU A 83 -6.17 1.69 1.00
C GLU A 83 -6.29 1.91 2.51
N PHE A 84 -5.34 1.35 3.23
CA PHE A 84 -5.24 1.51 4.68
C PHE A 84 -4.82 2.94 5.06
N PHE A 85 -3.97 3.56 4.20
CA PHE A 85 -3.48 4.92 4.35
C PHE A 85 -3.84 5.78 3.14
N SER A 86 -4.17 7.04 3.35
CA SER A 86 -4.33 8.01 2.27
C SER A 86 -2.97 8.46 1.73
N ALA A 87 -2.93 8.96 0.49
CA ALA A 87 -1.71 9.54 -0.08
C ALA A 87 -1.13 10.67 0.80
N ALA A 88 -1.99 11.50 1.39
CA ALA A 88 -1.56 12.58 2.28
C ALA A 88 -0.89 12.07 3.57
N GLU A 89 -1.41 10.98 4.17
CA GLU A 89 -0.77 10.34 5.33
C GLU A 89 0.59 9.74 4.97
N ILE A 90 0.71 9.18 3.76
CA ILE A 90 1.99 8.66 3.24
C ILE A 90 2.98 9.79 3.02
N ASP A 91 2.57 10.88 2.35
CA ASP A 91 3.42 12.04 2.09
C ASP A 91 3.88 12.70 3.38
N GLU A 92 2.99 12.84 4.36
CA GLU A 92 3.33 13.34 5.70
C GLU A 92 4.34 12.42 6.40
N ALA A 93 4.12 11.09 6.34
CA ALA A 93 5.04 10.13 6.93
C ALA A 93 6.41 10.13 6.25
N MET A 94 6.46 10.38 4.94
CA MET A 94 7.72 10.46 4.18
C MET A 94 8.53 11.72 4.48
N THR A 95 7.88 12.83 4.83
CA THR A 95 8.52 14.13 5.06
C THR A 95 8.74 14.45 6.54
N ARG A 96 8.02 13.76 7.44
CA ARG A 96 8.13 13.99 8.88
C ARG A 96 9.55 13.75 9.38
N GLU A 97 10.07 14.67 10.18
CA GLU A 97 11.32 14.45 10.92
C GLU A 97 11.11 13.37 11.99
N VAL A 98 12.05 12.45 12.06
CA VAL A 98 12.03 11.36 13.03
C VAL A 98 13.19 11.54 13.98
N HIS A 99 12.90 11.72 15.26
CA HIS A 99 13.90 11.73 16.30
C HIS A 99 14.17 10.29 16.73
N ILE A 100 15.44 9.91 16.75
CA ILE A 100 15.93 8.62 17.24
C ILE A 100 16.91 8.84 18.37
N ASP A 101 16.72 8.09 19.46
CA ASP A 101 17.67 8.01 20.55
C ASP A 101 18.74 6.94 20.29
N ARG A 102 19.89 7.09 20.94
CA ARG A 102 20.93 6.06 20.87
C ARG A 102 20.46 4.71 21.42
N SER A 103 19.56 4.76 22.41
CA SER A 103 18.95 3.59 23.06
C SER A 103 17.83 2.95 22.27
N ASP A 104 17.35 3.59 21.18
CA ASP A 104 16.29 3.00 20.36
C ASP A 104 16.76 1.69 19.73
N PRO A 105 15.94 0.63 19.81
CA PRO A 105 16.31 -0.66 19.25
C PRO A 105 16.37 -0.63 17.72
N LEU A 106 17.36 -1.29 17.16
CA LEU A 106 17.44 -1.59 15.74
C LEU A 106 16.81 -2.95 15.47
N ALA A 107 15.70 -2.96 14.76
CA ALA A 107 15.05 -4.16 14.27
C ALA A 107 15.23 -4.30 12.76
N VAL A 108 15.38 -5.51 12.26
CA VAL A 108 15.34 -5.79 10.81
C VAL A 108 14.27 -6.81 10.50
N GLY A 109 13.34 -6.45 9.62
CA GLY A 109 12.37 -7.37 9.01
C GLY A 109 12.97 -8.03 7.78
N VAL A 110 12.79 -9.34 7.66
CA VAL A 110 13.24 -10.13 6.50
C VAL A 110 12.01 -10.72 5.82
N ASP A 111 11.65 -10.13 4.68
CA ASP A 111 10.62 -10.67 3.79
C ASP A 111 11.28 -11.62 2.81
N VAL A 112 10.80 -12.88 2.78
CA VAL A 112 11.45 -13.95 2.04
C VAL A 112 10.69 -14.26 0.77
N ALA A 113 11.29 -13.97 -0.37
CA ALA A 113 10.80 -14.42 -1.68
C ALA A 113 11.70 -15.53 -2.23
N ARG A 114 11.08 -16.49 -2.92
CA ARG A 114 11.80 -17.50 -3.67
C ARG A 114 11.92 -17.09 -5.15
N PHE A 115 12.59 -17.90 -5.97
CA PHE A 115 12.80 -17.68 -7.39
C PHE A 115 11.53 -17.16 -8.10
N GLY A 116 11.70 -16.14 -8.94
CA GLY A 116 10.62 -15.52 -9.70
C GLY A 116 10.75 -13.99 -9.78
N MET A 117 9.63 -13.31 -10.02
CA MET A 117 9.59 -11.85 -10.13
C MET A 117 9.60 -11.13 -8.76
N ASN A 118 9.41 -11.85 -7.67
CA ASN A 118 9.41 -11.29 -6.33
C ASN A 118 10.82 -11.16 -5.77
N SER A 119 11.00 -10.18 -4.90
CA SER A 119 12.30 -9.88 -4.27
C SER A 119 12.25 -10.17 -2.79
N SER A 120 13.33 -10.76 -2.25
CA SER A 120 13.55 -10.75 -0.80
C SER A 120 14.03 -9.38 -0.35
N VAL A 121 13.57 -8.96 0.84
CA VAL A 121 13.88 -7.62 1.36
C VAL A 121 14.33 -7.71 2.81
N LEU A 122 15.46 -7.06 3.12
CA LEU A 122 15.85 -6.72 4.48
C LEU A 122 15.43 -5.26 4.73
N PHE A 123 14.53 -5.05 5.69
CA PHE A 123 13.99 -3.74 6.01
C PHE A 123 14.36 -3.34 7.45
N PRO A 124 15.41 -2.52 7.63
CA PRO A 124 15.83 -2.07 8.94
C PRO A 124 14.98 -0.91 9.45
N ARG A 125 14.79 -0.86 10.76
CA ARG A 125 14.13 0.23 11.46
C ARG A 125 14.78 0.45 12.83
N LYS A 126 15.27 1.66 13.11
CA LYS A 126 15.77 2.05 14.42
C LYS A 126 14.74 2.96 15.09
N GLY A 127 14.16 2.53 16.21
CA GLY A 127 13.07 3.25 16.85
C GLY A 127 11.91 3.51 15.85
N ARG A 128 11.65 4.77 15.53
CA ARG A 128 10.67 5.19 14.52
C ARG A 128 11.27 5.46 13.14
N ASP A 129 12.58 5.44 13.00
CA ASP A 129 13.26 5.71 11.73
C ASP A 129 13.45 4.43 10.92
N ALA A 130 12.87 4.44 9.72
CA ALA A 130 12.99 3.38 8.72
C ALA A 130 13.67 3.88 7.43
N ARG A 131 14.42 5.01 7.50
CA ARG A 131 15.01 5.69 6.33
C ARG A 131 16.52 5.82 6.38
N THR A 132 17.11 5.99 7.58
CA THR A 132 18.57 6.25 7.74
C THR A 132 19.41 5.05 7.34
N ILE A 133 18.93 3.81 7.60
CA ILE A 133 19.59 2.60 7.12
C ILE A 133 18.83 2.09 5.91
N ASP A 134 19.50 2.03 4.77
CA ASP A 134 18.88 1.62 3.52
C ASP A 134 18.36 0.19 3.57
N ARG A 135 17.16 -0.01 3.04
CA ARG A 135 16.62 -1.35 2.79
C ARG A 135 17.46 -2.05 1.72
N GLN A 136 17.69 -3.33 1.94
CA GLN A 136 18.40 -4.18 0.98
C GLN A 136 17.39 -5.06 0.24
N LYS A 137 17.43 -5.06 -1.08
CA LYS A 137 16.52 -5.80 -1.93
C LYS A 137 17.28 -6.75 -2.84
N TYR A 138 16.87 -8.01 -2.87
CA TYR A 138 17.53 -9.08 -3.60
C TYR A 138 16.55 -9.90 -4.42
N ASN A 139 16.91 -10.21 -5.64
CA ASN A 139 16.14 -11.08 -6.53
C ASN A 139 16.86 -12.39 -6.77
N GLY A 140 16.11 -13.49 -6.84
CA GLY A 140 16.62 -14.77 -7.28
C GLY A 140 17.59 -15.48 -6.33
N LEU A 141 17.67 -15.05 -5.06
CA LEU A 141 18.50 -15.72 -4.07
C LEU A 141 17.87 -17.03 -3.60
N SER A 142 18.69 -18.02 -3.36
CA SER A 142 18.33 -19.20 -2.58
C SER A 142 18.18 -18.81 -1.09
N THR A 143 17.56 -19.70 -0.31
CA THR A 143 17.43 -19.52 1.15
C THR A 143 18.79 -19.41 1.84
N VAL A 144 19.80 -20.13 1.34
CA VAL A 144 21.17 -20.07 1.87
C VAL A 144 21.81 -18.72 1.57
N GLU A 145 21.76 -18.26 0.32
CA GLU A 145 22.32 -16.96 -0.06
C GLU A 145 21.64 -15.80 0.65
N LEU A 146 20.30 -15.86 0.82
CA LEU A 146 19.59 -14.86 1.60
C LEU A 146 20.02 -14.87 3.06
N THR A 147 20.24 -16.05 3.63
CA THR A 147 20.79 -16.18 4.99
C THR A 147 22.17 -15.53 5.11
N ASP A 148 23.04 -15.69 4.09
CA ASP A 148 24.34 -15.02 4.07
C ASP A 148 24.18 -13.49 4.12
N ARG A 149 23.21 -12.93 3.39
CA ARG A 149 22.91 -11.48 3.44
C ARG A 149 22.42 -11.04 4.83
N VAL A 150 21.61 -11.86 5.49
CA VAL A 150 21.18 -11.59 6.87
C VAL A 150 22.36 -11.61 7.84
N VAL A 151 23.29 -12.56 7.68
CA VAL A 151 24.51 -12.63 8.49
C VAL A 151 25.39 -11.41 8.25
N ASP A 152 25.60 -11.01 7.00
CA ASP A 152 26.37 -9.82 6.63
C ASP A 152 25.77 -8.57 7.26
N PHE A 153 24.42 -8.41 7.17
CA PHE A 153 23.69 -7.32 7.81
C PHE A 153 23.89 -7.32 9.33
N ASN A 154 23.77 -8.50 9.96
CA ASN A 154 23.98 -8.65 11.40
C ASN A 154 25.41 -8.26 11.83
N ASN A 155 26.40 -8.65 11.05
CA ASN A 155 27.80 -8.32 11.35
C ASN A 155 28.07 -6.82 11.22
N GLN A 156 27.45 -6.16 10.27
CA GLN A 156 27.64 -4.75 9.98
C GLN A 156 26.90 -3.85 10.98
N TYR A 157 25.63 -4.15 11.27
CA TYR A 157 24.74 -3.23 12.00
C TYR A 157 24.39 -3.70 13.41
N ARG A 158 24.57 -4.99 13.73
CA ARG A 158 24.27 -5.61 15.03
C ARG A 158 22.85 -5.27 15.53
N PRO A 159 21.80 -5.65 14.80
CA PRO A 159 20.43 -5.37 15.19
C PRO A 159 20.07 -6.06 16.50
N ASP A 160 19.21 -5.43 17.30
CA ASP A 160 18.66 -5.99 18.53
C ASP A 160 17.66 -7.12 18.26
N GLY A 161 17.08 -7.15 17.06
CA GLY A 161 16.15 -8.20 16.65
C GLY A 161 16.13 -8.40 15.14
N ILE A 162 16.08 -9.67 14.72
CA ILE A 162 15.89 -10.12 13.33
C ILE A 162 14.54 -10.82 13.26
N MET A 163 13.57 -10.24 12.55
CA MET A 163 12.23 -10.78 12.37
C MET A 163 12.13 -11.34 10.97
N VAL A 164 11.88 -12.63 10.84
CA VAL A 164 11.82 -13.34 9.54
C VAL A 164 10.40 -13.78 9.29
N ASP A 165 9.84 -13.44 8.10
CA ASP A 165 8.59 -14.05 7.65
C ASP A 165 8.81 -15.54 7.45
N GLY A 166 8.24 -16.35 8.35
CA GLY A 166 8.34 -17.81 8.37
C GLY A 166 7.40 -18.51 7.40
N GLY A 167 6.51 -17.76 6.73
CA GLY A 167 5.53 -18.32 5.79
C GLY A 167 6.21 -19.03 4.61
N GLY A 168 5.69 -20.20 4.22
CA GLY A 168 6.14 -20.91 3.03
C GLY A 168 7.65 -21.24 3.04
N VAL A 169 8.41 -20.54 2.19
CA VAL A 169 9.88 -20.77 2.06
C VAL A 169 10.71 -20.10 3.16
N GLY A 170 10.11 -19.21 3.94
CA GLY A 170 10.79 -18.46 4.98
C GLY A 170 11.28 -19.36 6.13
N GLY A 171 10.59 -20.46 6.43
CA GLY A 171 11.03 -21.45 7.42
C GLY A 171 12.46 -21.97 7.16
N GLY A 172 12.81 -22.19 5.89
CA GLY A 172 14.17 -22.61 5.53
C GLY A 172 15.24 -21.54 5.81
N VAL A 173 14.88 -20.26 5.73
CA VAL A 173 15.79 -19.15 6.10
C VAL A 173 15.94 -19.07 7.62
N VAL A 174 14.83 -19.24 8.36
CA VAL A 174 14.83 -19.30 9.83
C VAL A 174 15.76 -20.40 10.34
N ASP A 175 15.63 -21.62 9.79
CA ASP A 175 16.47 -22.75 10.16
C ASP A 175 17.96 -22.50 9.85
N ASN A 176 18.24 -21.94 8.68
CA ASN A 176 19.63 -21.61 8.30
C ASN A 176 20.23 -20.53 9.18
N ILE A 177 19.47 -19.51 9.60
CA ILE A 177 19.91 -18.46 10.53
C ILE A 177 20.24 -19.08 11.90
N ARG A 178 19.36 -19.94 12.42
CA ARG A 178 19.54 -20.65 13.70
C ARG A 178 20.76 -21.59 13.65
N ASN A 179 20.98 -22.31 12.55
CA ASN A 179 22.15 -23.15 12.33
C ASN A 179 23.47 -22.36 12.35
N ARG A 180 23.44 -21.08 12.00
CA ARG A 180 24.59 -20.16 12.10
C ARG A 180 24.73 -19.50 13.48
N ARG A 181 23.96 -19.97 14.46
CA ARG A 181 23.95 -19.50 15.85
C ARG A 181 23.53 -18.03 15.98
N LEU A 182 22.75 -17.52 15.04
CA LEU A 182 22.09 -16.24 15.16
C LEU A 182 20.67 -16.42 15.70
N HIS A 183 20.26 -15.54 16.58
CA HIS A 183 18.90 -15.51 17.08
C HIS A 183 18.01 -14.73 16.10
N CYS A 184 16.84 -15.32 15.73
CA CYS A 184 15.80 -14.64 14.97
C CYS A 184 14.42 -15.01 15.49
N PHE A 185 13.50 -14.10 15.32
CA PHE A 185 12.06 -14.31 15.58
C PHE A 185 11.39 -14.72 14.29
N GLU A 186 10.76 -15.87 14.30
CA GLU A 186 9.91 -16.32 13.20
C GLU A 186 8.54 -15.69 13.33
N ILE A 187 8.08 -14.98 12.29
CA ILE A 187 6.78 -14.33 12.26
C ILE A 187 5.87 -15.13 11.33
N GLN A 188 4.74 -15.57 11.83
CA GLN A 188 3.73 -16.29 11.07
C GLN A 188 2.56 -15.32 10.80
N PHE A 189 2.40 -14.87 9.55
CA PHE A 189 1.25 -14.03 9.17
C PHE A 189 -0.01 -14.90 9.08
N GLY A 190 -1.04 -14.53 9.85
CA GLY A 190 -2.31 -15.27 9.90
C GLY A 190 -2.30 -16.47 10.87
N GLY A 191 -1.28 -16.64 11.68
CA GLY A 191 -1.30 -17.55 12.83
C GLY A 191 -2.39 -17.12 13.83
N LYS A 192 -3.04 -18.10 14.47
CA LYS A 192 -3.87 -17.82 15.66
C LYS A 192 -2.91 -17.76 16.85
N ASP A 193 -3.09 -16.73 17.66
CA ASP A 193 -2.44 -16.62 18.98
C ASP A 193 -2.83 -17.80 19.88
#